data_772a41507e78390534a7713640c861bf
#
_entry.id   772a41507e78390534a7713640c861bf
#
_cell.length_a   1.000
_cell.length_b   1.000
_cell.length_c   1.000
_cell.angle_alpha   90.00
_cell.angle_beta   90.00
_cell.angle_gamma   90.00
#
_symmetry.space_group_name_H-M   'P 1'
#
loop_
_entity.id
_entity.type
_entity.pdbx_description
1 polymer ?
#
loop_
_entity_poly.entity_id
_entity_poly.type
_entity_poly.pdbx_seq_one_letter_code
_entity_poly.pdbx_strand_id
1 'polypeptide(L)'
;AMYPDVKSTLLGEIARNDLDLALFHEHGVPERQYVTETPRANETDAYYYDAKYRMRQRIRTAVRRGKDAESVIEDIVKKYGITRDWVEDWNNPKTEAEDSLYDAATGIMLDDIAAAKPNVRMTIFDACYNGDFREDDCIASRYILSEGNALVGIGNSVNVLQDKSSSDLMGMLTEGYRVGEWMQQVNILESHILGDPTFHFTASEDAFRPDLHNTNCKYWLKFTSPKYPCDIRGLALHKLYALNYNDLSPLLLKTWKESDEYMLRLQCLHLLEHYNDGNYEKVLKDGVDDPYEFIRRKSA
;
A
#
# COMPACT_ATOMS: atom_id res chain seq x y z
N ALA A 1 -13.17 16.48 -12.11
CA ALA A 1 -12.49 16.57 -13.41
C ALA A 1 -11.64 15.33 -13.56
N MET A 2 -11.89 14.52 -14.57
CA MET A 2 -10.97 13.44 -14.89
C MET A 2 -9.76 14.02 -15.60
N TYR A 3 -8.59 13.71 -15.12
CA TYR A 3 -7.35 14.10 -15.76
C TYR A 3 -7.26 13.41 -17.13
N PRO A 4 -6.97 14.15 -18.22
CA PRO A 4 -6.94 13.58 -19.57
C PRO A 4 -5.79 12.57 -19.76
N ASP A 5 -4.74 12.70 -18.94
CA ASP A 5 -3.57 11.83 -18.94
C ASP A 5 -3.12 11.63 -17.48
N VAL A 6 -3.45 10.46 -16.92
CA VAL A 6 -3.16 10.13 -15.52
C VAL A 6 -1.64 10.00 -15.32
N LYS A 7 -0.92 9.37 -16.25
CA LYS A 7 0.52 9.17 -16.14
C LYS A 7 1.27 10.49 -16.06
N SER A 8 1.06 11.41 -17.04
CA SER A 8 1.76 12.70 -17.05
C SER A 8 1.38 13.57 -15.86
N THR A 9 0.13 13.49 -15.40
CA THR A 9 -0.33 14.21 -14.21
C THR A 9 0.41 13.71 -12.96
N LEU A 10 0.49 12.40 -12.74
CA LEU A 10 1.19 11.83 -11.59
C LEU A 10 2.69 12.15 -11.62
N LEU A 11 3.33 12.03 -12.80
CA LEU A 11 4.74 12.41 -12.96
C LEU A 11 4.97 13.91 -12.66
N GLY A 12 4.02 14.78 -13.05
CA GLY A 12 4.04 16.20 -12.69
C GLY A 12 3.88 16.41 -11.18
N GLU A 13 2.99 15.67 -10.51
CA GLU A 13 2.77 15.79 -9.07
C GLU A 13 4.00 15.35 -8.26
N ILE A 14 4.63 14.22 -8.58
CA ILE A 14 5.83 13.76 -7.86
C ILE A 14 7.05 14.66 -8.06
N ALA A 15 7.09 15.45 -9.13
CA ALA A 15 8.13 16.42 -9.41
C ALA A 15 7.94 17.76 -8.67
N ARG A 16 6.83 17.99 -7.98
CA ARG A 16 6.55 19.23 -7.26
C ARG A 16 7.45 19.40 -6.03
N ASN A 17 7.85 20.64 -5.76
CA ASN A 17 8.69 21.00 -4.61
C ASN A 17 7.90 21.22 -3.31
N ASP A 18 6.57 21.30 -3.39
CA ASP A 18 5.66 21.58 -2.28
C ASP A 18 4.87 20.34 -1.84
N LEU A 19 5.25 19.15 -2.32
CA LEU A 19 4.67 17.87 -1.92
C LEU A 19 5.67 17.09 -1.08
N ASP A 20 5.38 16.94 0.20
CA ASP A 20 6.28 16.25 1.13
C ASP A 20 6.05 14.73 1.22
N LEU A 21 4.79 14.28 1.05
CA LEU A 21 4.40 12.88 1.16
C LEU A 21 3.49 12.47 -0.01
N ALA A 22 3.77 11.33 -0.63
CA ALA A 22 2.85 10.66 -1.55
C ALA A 22 2.62 9.21 -1.10
N LEU A 23 1.35 8.79 -1.09
CA LEU A 23 0.94 7.42 -0.86
C LEU A 23 0.27 6.90 -2.12
N PHE A 24 0.83 5.82 -2.69
CA PHE A 24 0.31 5.12 -3.85
C PHE A 24 -0.38 3.84 -3.40
N HIS A 25 -1.69 3.76 -3.60
CA HIS A 25 -2.48 2.56 -3.38
C HIS A 25 -2.89 2.00 -4.73
N GLU A 26 -2.11 1.03 -5.24
CA GLU A 26 -2.18 0.59 -6.63
C GLU A 26 -1.69 -0.85 -6.79
N HIS A 27 -1.76 -1.37 -8.02
CA HIS A 27 -1.02 -2.55 -8.40
C HIS A 27 0.41 -2.20 -8.81
N GLY A 28 1.36 -3.12 -8.58
CA GLY A 28 2.75 -2.91 -8.92
C GLY A 28 3.49 -4.19 -9.25
N VAL A 29 4.60 -4.01 -9.94
CA VAL A 29 5.69 -4.97 -10.15
C VAL A 29 7.00 -4.22 -9.97
N PRO A 30 8.16 -4.88 -9.88
CA PRO A 30 9.42 -4.16 -9.59
C PRO A 30 9.67 -2.97 -10.50
N GLU A 31 9.42 -3.11 -11.79
CA GLU A 31 9.71 -2.13 -12.84
C GLU A 31 8.56 -1.19 -13.21
N ARG A 32 7.36 -1.34 -12.57
CA ARG A 32 6.18 -0.58 -13.00
C ARG A 32 5.19 -0.30 -11.89
N GLN A 33 4.65 0.91 -11.88
CA GLN A 33 3.41 1.31 -11.20
C GLN A 33 2.23 1.27 -12.18
N TYR A 34 1.11 0.66 -11.78
CA TYR A 34 -0.09 0.58 -12.60
C TYR A 34 -1.02 1.77 -12.27
N VAL A 35 -0.94 2.82 -13.07
CA VAL A 35 -1.69 4.07 -12.83
C VAL A 35 -2.97 4.18 -13.65
N THR A 36 -3.13 3.34 -14.68
CA THR A 36 -4.33 3.25 -15.50
C THR A 36 -4.60 1.79 -15.84
N GLU A 37 -5.71 1.26 -15.35
CA GLU A 37 -6.06 -0.14 -15.61
C GLU A 37 -7.05 -0.31 -16.76
N THR A 38 -7.87 0.71 -17.03
CA THR A 38 -8.92 0.63 -18.05
C THR A 38 -8.90 1.85 -18.96
N PRO A 39 -9.09 1.67 -20.26
CA PRO A 39 -9.30 2.75 -21.19
C PRO A 39 -10.56 3.55 -20.85
N ARG A 40 -10.74 4.71 -21.47
CA ARG A 40 -11.92 5.54 -21.28
C ARG A 40 -13.19 4.80 -21.71
N ALA A 41 -14.25 4.92 -20.94
CA ALA A 41 -15.50 4.19 -21.10
C ALA A 41 -16.24 4.39 -22.47
N ASN A 42 -15.86 5.37 -23.26
CA ASN A 42 -16.43 5.66 -24.56
C ASN A 42 -15.62 5.10 -25.77
N GLU A 43 -14.58 4.33 -25.49
CA GLU A 43 -13.68 3.81 -26.52
C GLU A 43 -13.75 2.27 -26.55
N THR A 44 -14.74 1.73 -27.25
CA THR A 44 -14.97 0.26 -27.33
C THR A 44 -13.75 -0.49 -27.83
N ASP A 45 -13.04 0.04 -28.84
CA ASP A 45 -11.85 -0.59 -29.42
C ASP A 45 -10.69 -0.63 -28.41
N ALA A 46 -10.58 0.38 -27.56
CA ALA A 46 -9.57 0.43 -26.49
C ALA A 46 -9.84 -0.63 -25.41
N TYR A 47 -11.11 -0.83 -25.03
CA TYR A 47 -11.48 -1.93 -24.11
C TYR A 47 -11.22 -3.31 -24.71
N TYR A 48 -11.51 -3.46 -25.99
CA TYR A 48 -11.26 -4.71 -26.70
C TYR A 48 -9.76 -5.01 -26.77
N TYR A 49 -8.94 -4.00 -27.07
CA TYR A 49 -7.48 -4.13 -27.08
C TYR A 49 -6.96 -4.46 -25.68
N ASP A 50 -7.38 -3.75 -24.64
CA ASP A 50 -6.98 -3.99 -23.24
C ASP A 50 -7.30 -5.42 -22.80
N ALA A 51 -8.49 -5.91 -23.11
CA ALA A 51 -8.88 -7.27 -22.78
C ALA A 51 -7.95 -8.32 -23.45
N LYS A 52 -7.66 -8.18 -24.75
CA LYS A 52 -6.71 -9.02 -25.46
C LYS A 52 -5.29 -8.93 -24.88
N TYR A 53 -4.80 -7.71 -24.65
CA TYR A 53 -3.51 -7.43 -24.05
C TYR A 53 -3.35 -8.16 -22.70
N ARG A 54 -4.31 -8.01 -21.79
CA ARG A 54 -4.25 -8.68 -20.48
C ARG A 54 -4.18 -10.22 -20.58
N MET A 55 -4.90 -10.79 -21.52
CA MET A 55 -4.87 -12.24 -21.76
C MET A 55 -3.52 -12.69 -22.31
N ARG A 56 -2.94 -11.97 -23.29
CA ARG A 56 -1.61 -12.23 -23.84
C ARG A 56 -0.51 -12.10 -22.77
N GLN A 57 -0.57 -11.04 -21.95
CA GLN A 57 0.36 -10.86 -20.84
C GLN A 57 0.29 -11.99 -19.81
N ARG A 58 -0.91 -12.50 -19.53
CA ARG A 58 -1.10 -13.65 -18.65
C ARG A 58 -0.43 -14.90 -19.18
N ILE A 59 -0.51 -15.16 -20.50
CA ILE A 59 0.16 -16.27 -21.15
C ILE A 59 1.68 -16.09 -21.06
N ARG A 60 2.20 -14.93 -21.46
CA ARG A 60 3.65 -14.62 -21.41
C ARG A 60 4.21 -14.79 -19.99
N THR A 61 3.50 -14.27 -18.99
CA THR A 61 3.90 -14.41 -17.59
C THR A 61 3.91 -15.87 -17.13
N ALA A 62 2.92 -16.66 -17.52
CA ALA A 62 2.85 -18.07 -17.17
C ALA A 62 3.97 -18.89 -17.85
N VAL A 63 4.26 -18.60 -19.11
CA VAL A 63 5.36 -19.23 -19.86
C VAL A 63 6.73 -18.88 -19.28
N ARG A 64 6.96 -17.61 -18.90
CA ARG A 64 8.19 -17.21 -18.19
C ARG A 64 8.37 -17.95 -16.85
N ARG A 65 7.28 -18.35 -16.22
CA ARG A 65 7.27 -19.17 -14.99
C ARG A 65 7.32 -20.68 -15.27
N GLY A 66 7.61 -21.11 -16.51
CA GLY A 66 7.77 -22.50 -16.90
C GLY A 66 6.48 -23.28 -17.13
N LYS A 67 5.33 -22.61 -17.25
CA LYS A 67 4.07 -23.28 -17.61
C LYS A 67 3.98 -23.52 -19.11
N ASP A 68 3.28 -24.57 -19.48
CA ASP A 68 2.97 -24.87 -20.88
C ASP A 68 1.98 -23.86 -21.45
N ALA A 69 2.33 -23.23 -22.59
CA ALA A 69 1.54 -22.19 -23.21
C ALA A 69 0.14 -22.67 -23.65
N GLU A 70 0.06 -23.87 -24.24
CA GLU A 70 -1.22 -24.42 -24.71
C GLU A 70 -2.18 -24.68 -23.57
N SER A 71 -1.71 -25.25 -22.47
CA SER A 71 -2.53 -25.45 -21.28
C SER A 71 -3.07 -24.13 -20.72
N VAL A 72 -2.25 -23.09 -20.72
CA VAL A 72 -2.69 -21.75 -20.25
C VAL A 72 -3.72 -21.12 -21.19
N ILE A 73 -3.54 -21.27 -22.50
CA ILE A 73 -4.49 -20.80 -23.52
C ILE A 73 -5.83 -21.50 -23.37
N GLU A 74 -5.85 -22.83 -23.23
CA GLU A 74 -7.08 -23.61 -23.03
C GLU A 74 -7.84 -23.15 -21.76
N ASP A 75 -7.11 -22.95 -20.66
CA ASP A 75 -7.68 -22.43 -19.41
C ASP A 75 -8.32 -21.04 -19.58
N ILE A 76 -7.65 -20.13 -20.30
CA ILE A 76 -8.15 -18.78 -20.59
C ILE A 76 -9.40 -18.85 -21.46
N VAL A 77 -9.37 -19.57 -22.56
CA VAL A 77 -10.50 -19.76 -23.49
C VAL A 77 -11.71 -20.31 -22.75
N LYS A 78 -11.53 -21.35 -21.95
CA LYS A 78 -12.58 -21.97 -21.15
C LYS A 78 -13.12 -21.02 -20.07
N LYS A 79 -12.22 -20.37 -19.35
CA LYS A 79 -12.60 -19.50 -18.22
C LYS A 79 -13.41 -18.28 -18.66
N TYR A 80 -13.04 -17.65 -19.77
CA TYR A 80 -13.65 -16.41 -20.24
C TYR A 80 -14.70 -16.63 -21.35
N GLY A 81 -14.88 -17.86 -21.85
CA GLY A 81 -15.83 -18.17 -22.92
C GLY A 81 -15.50 -17.47 -24.23
N ILE A 82 -14.24 -17.25 -24.50
CA ILE A 82 -13.74 -16.59 -25.73
C ILE A 82 -13.25 -17.60 -26.75
N THR A 83 -13.05 -17.12 -27.97
CA THR A 83 -12.41 -17.92 -29.05
C THR A 83 -10.89 -17.78 -29.01
N ARG A 84 -10.18 -18.73 -29.56
CA ARG A 84 -8.70 -18.82 -29.51
C ARG A 84 -8.01 -17.65 -30.21
N ASP A 85 -8.62 -17.08 -31.23
CA ASP A 85 -8.12 -15.90 -31.97
C ASP A 85 -7.88 -14.66 -31.09
N TRP A 86 -8.48 -14.62 -29.91
CA TRP A 86 -8.22 -13.55 -28.93
C TRP A 86 -6.79 -13.52 -28.40
N VAL A 87 -6.12 -14.66 -28.45
CA VAL A 87 -4.81 -14.86 -27.80
C VAL A 87 -3.78 -15.56 -28.67
N GLU A 88 -4.12 -15.98 -29.90
CA GLU A 88 -3.21 -16.75 -30.77
C GLU A 88 -1.92 -15.98 -31.14
N ASP A 89 -1.96 -14.65 -31.10
CA ASP A 89 -0.86 -13.76 -31.42
C ASP A 89 0.01 -13.39 -30.20
N TRP A 90 -0.15 -14.09 -29.08
CA TRP A 90 0.53 -13.78 -27.82
C TRP A 90 2.07 -13.76 -27.92
N ASN A 91 2.67 -14.55 -28.81
CA ASN A 91 4.11 -14.66 -29.06
C ASN A 91 4.53 -14.05 -30.41
N ASN A 92 3.66 -13.29 -31.06
CA ASN A 92 3.99 -12.59 -32.28
C ASN A 92 4.86 -11.36 -31.97
N PRO A 93 6.07 -11.21 -32.55
CA PRO A 93 6.96 -10.10 -32.24
C PRO A 93 6.36 -8.70 -32.45
N LYS A 94 5.50 -8.55 -33.46
CA LYS A 94 4.82 -7.27 -33.70
C LYS A 94 3.81 -6.97 -32.61
N THR A 95 2.99 -7.94 -32.25
CA THR A 95 2.01 -7.80 -31.17
C THR A 95 2.70 -7.58 -29.82
N GLU A 96 3.84 -8.22 -29.61
CA GLU A 96 4.62 -8.01 -28.38
C GLU A 96 5.18 -6.59 -28.29
N ALA A 97 5.66 -6.02 -29.40
CA ALA A 97 6.11 -4.64 -29.46
C ALA A 97 4.95 -3.64 -29.23
N GLU A 98 3.78 -3.89 -29.81
CA GLU A 98 2.56 -3.08 -29.61
C GLU A 98 2.10 -3.16 -28.14
N ASP A 99 2.08 -4.33 -27.56
CA ASP A 99 1.73 -4.55 -26.16
C ASP A 99 2.73 -3.86 -25.21
N SER A 100 4.02 -3.85 -25.55
CA SER A 100 5.04 -3.15 -24.76
C SER A 100 4.86 -1.63 -24.79
N LEU A 101 4.49 -1.06 -25.93
CA LEU A 101 4.16 0.36 -26.05
C LEU A 101 2.89 0.70 -25.25
N TYR A 102 1.88 -0.16 -25.30
CA TYR A 102 0.67 -0.01 -24.50
C TYR A 102 0.97 -0.06 -23.00
N ASP A 103 1.81 -1.00 -22.60
CA ASP A 103 2.29 -1.16 -21.22
C ASP A 103 2.97 0.11 -20.71
N ALA A 104 3.89 0.65 -21.51
CA ALA A 104 4.59 1.89 -21.19
C ALA A 104 3.64 3.10 -21.12
N ALA A 105 2.60 3.16 -21.93
CA ALA A 105 1.62 4.23 -21.92
C ALA A 105 0.65 4.18 -20.71
N THR A 106 0.37 2.99 -20.18
CA THR A 106 -0.61 2.77 -19.11
C THR A 106 0.01 2.57 -17.71
N GLY A 107 1.33 2.69 -17.59
CA GLY A 107 2.04 2.58 -16.32
C GLY A 107 3.21 3.56 -16.23
N ILE A 108 3.64 3.84 -15.01
CA ILE A 108 4.88 4.57 -14.76
C ILE A 108 6.02 3.55 -14.69
N MET A 109 6.99 3.70 -15.58
CA MET A 109 8.16 2.83 -15.68
C MET A 109 9.37 3.49 -14.99
N LEU A 110 10.43 2.71 -14.76
CA LEU A 110 11.65 3.20 -14.12
C LEU A 110 12.25 4.44 -14.82
N ASP A 111 12.26 4.46 -16.16
CA ASP A 111 12.80 5.59 -16.92
C ASP A 111 11.93 6.85 -16.84
N ASP A 112 10.61 6.69 -16.70
CA ASP A 112 9.69 7.81 -16.47
C ASP A 112 10.01 8.51 -15.14
N ILE A 113 10.27 7.73 -14.09
CA ILE A 113 10.62 8.26 -12.77
C ILE A 113 11.95 9.00 -12.83
N ALA A 114 12.96 8.40 -13.48
CA ALA A 114 14.26 9.04 -13.65
C ALA A 114 14.14 10.38 -14.41
N ALA A 115 13.31 10.44 -15.44
CA ALA A 115 13.05 11.65 -16.20
C ALA A 115 12.27 12.71 -15.41
N ALA A 116 11.33 12.29 -14.55
CA ALA A 116 10.50 13.19 -13.75
C ALA A 116 11.26 13.84 -12.60
N LYS A 117 12.36 13.24 -12.13
CA LYS A 117 13.18 13.73 -11.00
C LYS A 117 12.34 14.00 -9.75
N PRO A 118 11.89 12.97 -9.03
CA PRO A 118 10.97 13.09 -7.92
C PRO A 118 11.46 14.06 -6.84
N ASN A 119 10.62 15.03 -6.46
CA ASN A 119 10.90 15.97 -5.37
C ASN A 119 10.07 15.68 -4.11
N VAL A 120 9.08 14.80 -4.20
CA VAL A 120 8.35 14.32 -3.04
C VAL A 120 9.30 13.63 -2.08
N ARG A 121 9.38 14.12 -0.83
CA ARG A 121 10.43 13.70 0.13
C ARG A 121 10.25 12.29 0.64
N MET A 122 9.00 11.88 0.84
CA MET A 122 8.64 10.54 1.31
C MET A 122 7.58 9.92 0.40
N THR A 123 7.79 8.65 0.03
CA THR A 123 6.81 7.87 -0.74
C THR A 123 6.43 6.60 0.00
N ILE A 124 5.15 6.23 -0.06
CA ILE A 124 4.65 4.95 0.45
C ILE A 124 4.01 4.23 -0.73
N PHE A 125 4.55 3.06 -1.08
CA PHE A 125 4.02 2.19 -2.13
C PHE A 125 3.21 1.06 -1.49
N ASP A 126 1.92 1.26 -1.34
CA ASP A 126 0.97 0.20 -1.00
C ASP A 126 0.62 -0.58 -2.26
N ALA A 127 1.62 -1.25 -2.79
CA ALA A 127 1.65 -1.95 -4.06
C ALA A 127 2.53 -3.21 -3.98
N CYS A 128 2.23 -4.20 -4.83
CA CYS A 128 3.03 -5.41 -4.92
C CYS A 128 4.39 -5.11 -5.55
N TYR A 129 5.47 -5.66 -5.02
CA TYR A 129 6.84 -5.69 -5.56
C TYR A 129 7.51 -4.33 -5.86
N ASN A 130 6.88 -3.19 -5.64
CA ASN A 130 7.48 -1.90 -5.95
C ASN A 130 8.74 -1.56 -5.11
N GLY A 131 8.97 -2.28 -4.02
CA GLY A 131 10.19 -2.22 -3.20
C GLY A 131 11.02 -3.50 -3.24
N ASP A 132 10.95 -4.28 -4.32
CA ASP A 132 11.68 -5.55 -4.42
C ASP A 132 13.16 -5.33 -4.72
N PHE A 133 13.94 -5.12 -3.66
CA PHE A 133 15.39 -4.92 -3.70
C PHE A 133 16.19 -6.19 -4.07
N ARG A 134 15.54 -7.31 -4.36
CA ARG A 134 16.19 -8.50 -4.91
C ARG A 134 16.45 -8.38 -6.41
N GLU A 135 15.74 -7.46 -7.05
CA GLU A 135 16.01 -7.04 -8.43
C GLU A 135 17.11 -5.98 -8.46
N ASP A 136 17.77 -5.80 -9.60
CA ASP A 136 18.82 -4.80 -9.78
C ASP A 136 18.30 -3.37 -9.60
N ASP A 137 17.00 -3.13 -9.88
CA ASP A 137 16.30 -1.88 -9.70
C ASP A 137 14.81 -2.13 -9.45
N CYS A 138 14.17 -1.20 -8.75
CA CYS A 138 12.73 -1.25 -8.54
C CYS A 138 12.15 0.18 -8.41
N ILE A 139 10.84 0.29 -8.48
CA ILE A 139 10.14 1.59 -8.41
C ILE A 139 10.62 2.42 -7.19
N ALA A 140 10.59 1.87 -6.00
CA ALA A 140 10.95 2.61 -4.79
C ALA A 140 12.43 3.04 -4.78
N SER A 141 13.36 2.18 -5.25
CA SER A 141 14.78 2.55 -5.38
C SER A 141 14.97 3.64 -6.43
N ARG A 142 14.24 3.56 -7.54
CA ARG A 142 14.33 4.56 -8.60
C ARG A 142 13.86 5.95 -8.14
N TYR A 143 12.81 6.04 -7.30
CA TYR A 143 12.40 7.32 -6.69
C TYR A 143 13.53 7.93 -5.86
N ILE A 144 14.23 7.13 -5.07
CA ILE A 144 15.27 7.61 -4.14
C ILE A 144 16.62 7.89 -4.83
N LEU A 145 16.96 7.10 -5.85
CA LEU A 145 18.28 7.16 -6.50
C LEU A 145 18.29 8.02 -7.76
N SER A 146 17.15 8.51 -8.23
CA SER A 146 17.08 9.48 -9.33
C SER A 146 17.51 10.88 -8.86
N GLU A 147 17.87 11.74 -9.81
CA GLU A 147 18.00 13.16 -9.52
C GLU A 147 16.69 13.73 -8.98
N GLY A 148 16.73 14.49 -7.89
CA GLY A 148 15.57 15.06 -7.21
C GLY A 148 15.81 15.22 -5.72
N ASN A 149 14.74 15.37 -4.94
CA ASN A 149 14.81 15.58 -3.49
C ASN A 149 14.10 14.46 -2.70
N ALA A 150 13.75 13.34 -3.32
CA ALA A 150 13.19 12.19 -2.62
C ALA A 150 14.24 11.60 -1.66
N LEU A 151 13.84 11.34 -0.41
CA LEU A 151 14.74 10.94 0.67
C LEU A 151 14.47 9.52 1.16
N VAL A 152 13.20 9.12 1.22
CA VAL A 152 12.82 7.84 1.78
C VAL A 152 11.56 7.28 1.09
N GLY A 153 11.59 6.00 0.81
CA GLY A 153 10.47 5.23 0.26
C GLY A 153 10.15 4.02 1.12
N ILE A 154 8.88 3.70 1.22
CA ILE A 154 8.39 2.46 1.80
C ILE A 154 7.82 1.62 0.67
N GLY A 155 8.32 0.42 0.47
CA GLY A 155 7.86 -0.47 -0.59
C GLY A 155 7.89 -1.93 -0.17
N ASN A 156 7.15 -2.77 -0.90
CA ASN A 156 6.98 -4.18 -0.60
C ASN A 156 7.77 -5.07 -1.57
N SER A 157 8.40 -6.13 -1.06
CA SER A 157 9.19 -7.07 -1.87
C SER A 157 8.41 -8.29 -2.38
N VAL A 158 7.12 -8.38 -2.03
CA VAL A 158 6.23 -9.48 -2.44
C VAL A 158 4.82 -8.94 -2.75
N ASN A 159 3.90 -9.84 -3.10
CA ASN A 159 2.48 -9.49 -3.19
C ASN A 159 1.94 -8.99 -1.86
N VAL A 160 1.23 -7.89 -1.90
CA VAL A 160 0.49 -7.34 -0.75
C VAL A 160 -0.94 -7.85 -0.80
N LEU A 161 -1.42 -8.39 0.31
CA LEU A 161 -2.78 -8.94 0.41
C LEU A 161 -3.82 -7.91 0.86
N GLN A 162 -3.41 -6.66 1.08
CA GLN A 162 -4.30 -5.58 1.58
C GLN A 162 -4.98 -5.92 2.92
N ASP A 163 -4.33 -6.72 3.73
CA ASP A 163 -4.75 -7.09 5.09
C ASP A 163 -4.22 -6.12 6.15
N LYS A 164 -3.34 -5.22 5.74
CA LYS A 164 -2.78 -4.14 6.55
C LYS A 164 -3.09 -2.80 5.89
N SER A 165 -3.38 -1.78 6.71
CA SER A 165 -3.49 -0.40 6.24
C SER A 165 -2.11 0.24 6.14
N SER A 166 -1.75 0.76 4.97
CA SER A 166 -0.51 1.53 4.76
C SER A 166 -0.47 2.87 5.51
N SER A 167 -1.61 3.29 6.05
CA SER A 167 -1.74 4.51 6.87
C SER A 167 -1.77 4.24 8.38
N ASP A 168 -1.51 3.01 8.82
CA ASP A 168 -1.50 2.66 10.24
C ASP A 168 -0.50 3.54 11.01
N LEU A 169 -0.99 4.19 12.07
CA LEU A 169 -0.22 5.10 12.94
C LEU A 169 0.55 6.21 12.18
N MET A 170 0.13 6.55 10.96
CA MET A 170 0.85 7.53 10.12
C MET A 170 0.89 8.93 10.75
N GLY A 171 -0.06 9.28 11.62
CA GLY A 171 -0.02 10.50 12.43
C GLY A 171 1.21 10.61 13.34
N MET A 172 1.93 9.52 13.62
CA MET A 172 3.23 9.62 14.29
C MET A 172 4.21 10.50 13.50
N LEU A 173 4.14 10.48 12.17
CA LEU A 173 5.00 11.30 11.31
C LEU A 173 4.70 12.80 11.49
N THR A 174 3.43 13.18 11.70
CA THR A 174 3.04 14.57 11.97
C THR A 174 3.48 15.02 13.37
N GLU A 175 3.67 14.09 14.29
CA GLU A 175 4.22 14.33 15.63
C GLU A 175 5.77 14.37 15.64
N GLY A 176 6.41 14.32 14.46
CA GLY A 176 7.85 14.44 14.28
C GLY A 176 8.65 13.18 14.61
N TYR A 177 8.02 12.01 14.66
CA TYR A 177 8.75 10.76 14.71
C TYR A 177 9.49 10.51 13.40
N ARG A 178 10.67 9.88 13.49
CA ARG A 178 11.42 9.46 12.30
C ARG A 178 10.68 8.33 11.59
N VAL A 179 10.87 8.25 10.27
CA VAL A 179 10.29 7.17 9.46
C VAL A 179 10.66 5.79 10.01
N GLY A 180 11.93 5.58 10.42
CA GLY A 180 12.35 4.33 11.04
C GLY A 180 11.65 4.05 12.39
N GLU A 181 11.38 5.07 13.21
CA GLU A 181 10.64 4.93 14.47
C GLU A 181 9.18 4.52 14.22
N TRP A 182 8.52 5.14 13.23
CA TRP A 182 7.16 4.79 12.82
C TRP A 182 7.12 3.36 12.26
N MET A 183 8.01 3.03 11.32
CA MET A 183 8.06 1.70 10.71
C MET A 183 8.30 0.59 11.73
N GLN A 184 9.05 0.81 12.80
CA GLN A 184 9.20 -0.17 13.88
C GLN A 184 7.88 -0.51 14.59
N GLN A 185 6.87 0.35 14.53
CA GLN A 185 5.57 0.11 15.15
C GLN A 185 4.59 -0.61 14.21
N VAL A 186 4.73 -0.39 12.90
CA VAL A 186 3.74 -0.83 11.90
C VAL A 186 4.30 -1.82 10.87
N ASN A 187 5.59 -2.15 10.92
CA ASN A 187 6.23 -2.95 9.90
C ASN A 187 5.71 -4.39 9.85
N ILE A 188 5.70 -4.92 8.62
CA ILE A 188 5.55 -6.34 8.31
C ILE A 188 6.80 -6.79 7.56
N LEU A 189 7.06 -8.10 7.51
CA LEU A 189 8.28 -8.65 6.88
C LEU A 189 8.42 -8.29 5.40
N GLU A 190 7.33 -8.04 4.73
CA GLU A 190 7.24 -7.73 3.31
C GLU A 190 7.60 -6.29 2.97
N SER A 191 7.50 -5.37 3.94
CA SER A 191 7.69 -3.92 3.74
C SER A 191 9.10 -3.50 4.15
N HIS A 192 9.71 -2.64 3.34
CA HIS A 192 11.09 -2.19 3.52
C HIS A 192 11.20 -0.67 3.42
N ILE A 193 12.17 -0.11 4.16
CA ILE A 193 12.58 1.28 4.01
C ILE A 193 13.73 1.32 2.99
N LEU A 194 13.57 2.15 1.96
CA LEU A 194 14.63 2.49 1.00
C LEU A 194 14.98 3.97 1.21
N GLY A 195 16.26 4.28 1.36
CA GLY A 195 16.72 5.66 1.63
C GLY A 195 16.94 5.95 3.11
N ASP A 196 16.62 7.15 3.58
CA ASP A 196 16.97 7.64 4.91
C ASP A 196 15.91 7.35 5.99
N PRO A 197 16.11 6.36 6.88
CA PRO A 197 15.17 6.07 7.97
C PRO A 197 15.14 7.15 9.06
N THR A 198 16.09 8.09 9.07
CA THR A 198 16.17 9.17 10.07
C THR A 198 15.37 10.39 9.66
N PHE A 199 14.87 10.43 8.41
CA PHE A 199 14.00 11.50 7.94
C PHE A 199 12.77 11.64 8.84
N HIS A 200 12.39 12.88 9.12
CA HIS A 200 11.17 13.24 9.84
C HIS A 200 10.60 14.56 9.32
N PHE A 201 9.30 14.71 9.43
CA PHE A 201 8.64 15.99 9.19
C PHE A 201 8.81 16.92 10.40
N THR A 202 8.74 18.23 10.17
CA THR A 202 8.72 19.19 11.25
C THR A 202 7.42 19.05 12.03
N ALA A 203 7.53 18.74 13.31
CA ALA A 203 6.39 18.65 14.20
C ALA A 203 5.79 20.02 14.50
N SER A 204 4.50 20.08 14.82
CA SER A 204 3.88 21.28 15.39
C SER A 204 4.42 21.57 16.79
N GLU A 205 4.23 22.81 17.28
CA GLU A 205 4.62 23.18 18.66
C GLU A 205 3.86 22.36 19.72
N ASP A 206 2.65 21.91 19.40
CA ASP A 206 1.78 21.13 20.30
C ASP A 206 1.91 19.62 20.10
N ALA A 207 2.98 19.15 19.45
CA ALA A 207 3.17 17.73 19.13
C ALA A 207 3.23 16.84 20.37
N PHE A 208 2.55 15.72 20.31
CA PHE A 208 2.57 14.68 21.35
C PHE A 208 3.54 13.57 20.96
N ARG A 209 4.73 13.60 21.52
CA ARG A 209 5.78 12.63 21.23
C ARG A 209 6.16 11.79 22.46
N PRO A 210 5.37 10.76 22.83
CA PRO A 210 5.73 9.82 23.88
C PRO A 210 7.09 9.15 23.63
N ASP A 211 7.82 8.89 24.73
CA ASP A 211 9.08 8.11 24.67
C ASP A 211 8.80 6.65 24.30
N LEU A 212 9.17 6.25 23.09
CA LEU A 212 8.97 4.90 22.55
C LEU A 212 9.70 3.80 23.32
N HIS A 213 10.73 4.15 24.09
CA HIS A 213 11.52 3.21 24.91
C HIS A 213 10.96 3.01 26.31
N ASN A 214 9.92 3.74 26.68
CA ASN A 214 9.31 3.61 28.00
C ASN A 214 8.62 2.26 28.17
N THR A 215 9.00 1.50 29.18
CA THR A 215 8.47 0.14 29.47
C THR A 215 7.42 0.13 30.57
N ASN A 216 6.96 1.29 31.05
CA ASN A 216 5.97 1.39 32.12
C ASN A 216 4.55 1.44 31.58
N CYS A 217 3.72 0.45 31.86
CA CYS A 217 2.30 0.44 31.44
C CYS A 217 1.53 1.67 31.94
N LYS A 218 1.80 2.17 33.17
CA LYS A 218 1.14 3.38 33.69
C LYS A 218 1.47 4.63 32.87
N TYR A 219 2.68 4.67 32.27
CA TYR A 219 3.05 5.73 31.35
C TYR A 219 2.19 5.69 30.09
N TRP A 220 2.02 4.53 29.48
CA TRP A 220 1.25 4.36 28.25
C TRP A 220 -0.26 4.50 28.47
N LEU A 221 -0.80 4.06 29.60
CA LEU A 221 -2.21 4.24 29.95
C LEU A 221 -2.67 5.70 29.91
N LYS A 222 -1.79 6.66 30.19
CA LYS A 222 -2.13 8.09 30.08
C LYS A 222 -2.53 8.48 28.66
N PHE A 223 -1.87 7.88 27.66
CA PHE A 223 -2.04 8.23 26.25
C PHE A 223 -3.23 7.53 25.58
N THR A 224 -3.93 6.63 26.26
CA THR A 224 -5.20 6.06 25.75
C THR A 224 -6.38 7.02 25.92
N SER A 225 -6.22 8.13 26.65
CA SER A 225 -7.26 9.12 26.90
C SER A 225 -7.68 9.86 25.61
N PRO A 226 -8.99 10.16 25.42
CA PRO A 226 -9.51 10.88 24.24
C PRO A 226 -8.91 12.27 23.98
N LYS A 227 -8.20 12.87 24.93
CA LYS A 227 -7.53 14.15 24.76
C LYS A 227 -6.30 14.09 23.83
N TYR A 228 -5.77 12.90 23.54
CA TYR A 228 -4.62 12.72 22.69
C TYR A 228 -5.05 12.38 21.24
N PRO A 229 -4.21 12.70 20.25
CA PRO A 229 -4.46 12.33 18.86
C PRO A 229 -4.69 10.83 18.67
N CYS A 230 -5.51 10.48 17.67
CA CYS A 230 -5.92 9.11 17.36
C CYS A 230 -4.72 8.15 17.29
N ASP A 231 -3.68 8.49 16.53
CA ASP A 231 -2.52 7.63 16.32
C ASP A 231 -1.62 7.50 17.55
N ILE A 232 -1.56 8.53 18.40
CA ILE A 232 -0.88 8.43 19.70
C ILE A 232 -1.65 7.50 20.65
N ARG A 233 -2.98 7.51 20.61
CA ARG A 233 -3.82 6.55 21.33
C ARG A 233 -3.61 5.13 20.82
N GLY A 234 -3.61 4.94 19.49
CA GLY A 234 -3.30 3.67 18.84
C GLY A 234 -1.91 3.15 19.22
N LEU A 235 -0.89 4.00 19.12
CA LEU A 235 0.47 3.69 19.57
C LEU A 235 0.51 3.22 21.04
N ALA A 236 -0.21 3.90 21.92
CA ALA A 236 -0.28 3.52 23.33
C ALA A 236 -0.89 2.13 23.53
N LEU A 237 -1.94 1.77 22.77
CA LEU A 237 -2.52 0.42 22.81
C LEU A 237 -1.53 -0.63 22.30
N HIS A 238 -0.79 -0.38 21.23
CA HIS A 238 0.27 -1.27 20.74
C HIS A 238 1.39 -1.45 21.77
N LYS A 239 1.81 -0.39 22.45
CA LYS A 239 2.83 -0.46 23.51
C LYS A 239 2.33 -1.24 24.71
N LEU A 240 1.08 -1.06 25.14
CA LEU A 240 0.47 -1.85 26.20
C LEU A 240 0.38 -3.34 25.84
N TYR A 241 0.09 -3.65 24.57
CA TYR A 241 0.13 -5.02 24.06
C TYR A 241 1.55 -5.62 24.16
N ALA A 242 2.54 -4.92 23.64
CA ALA A 242 3.94 -5.36 23.68
C ALA A 242 4.47 -5.54 25.12
N LEU A 243 3.95 -4.78 26.08
CA LEU A 243 4.27 -4.87 27.50
C LEU A 243 3.42 -5.91 28.27
N ASN A 244 2.58 -6.67 27.56
CA ASN A 244 1.69 -7.68 28.15
C ASN A 244 0.79 -7.11 29.28
N TYR A 245 0.18 -5.94 29.06
CA TYR A 245 -0.72 -5.35 30.05
C TYR A 245 -1.96 -6.22 30.26
N ASN A 246 -2.19 -6.72 31.48
CA ASN A 246 -3.21 -7.73 31.76
C ASN A 246 -4.64 -7.32 31.42
N ASP A 247 -4.99 -6.04 31.63
CA ASP A 247 -6.34 -5.53 31.39
C ASP A 247 -6.50 -4.91 29.99
N LEU A 248 -5.64 -5.29 29.02
CA LEU A 248 -5.67 -4.68 27.69
C LEU A 248 -6.92 -5.08 26.89
N SER A 249 -7.32 -6.35 26.87
CA SER A 249 -8.48 -6.78 26.09
C SER A 249 -9.77 -6.05 26.48
N PRO A 250 -10.14 -5.92 27.77
CA PRO A 250 -11.26 -5.06 28.18
C PRO A 250 -11.11 -3.58 27.77
N LEU A 251 -9.89 -3.04 27.84
CA LEU A 251 -9.59 -1.67 27.42
C LEU A 251 -9.80 -1.48 25.92
N LEU A 252 -9.35 -2.43 25.09
CA LEU A 252 -9.55 -2.45 23.65
C LEU A 252 -11.04 -2.46 23.27
N LEU A 253 -11.83 -3.36 23.92
CA LEU A 253 -13.27 -3.43 23.70
C LEU A 253 -13.97 -2.12 24.11
N LYS A 254 -13.55 -1.51 25.22
CA LYS A 254 -14.06 -0.22 25.65
C LYS A 254 -13.73 0.87 24.63
N THR A 255 -12.46 0.95 24.21
CA THR A 255 -12.00 1.94 23.23
C THR A 255 -12.73 1.78 21.88
N TRP A 256 -12.94 0.55 21.42
CA TRP A 256 -13.74 0.24 20.25
C TRP A 256 -15.15 0.87 20.33
N LYS A 257 -15.84 0.67 21.42
CA LYS A 257 -17.22 1.13 21.61
C LYS A 257 -17.35 2.64 21.78
N GLU A 258 -16.33 3.29 22.33
CA GLU A 258 -16.37 4.70 22.68
C GLU A 258 -15.74 5.60 21.60
N SER A 259 -15.09 5.03 20.58
CA SER A 259 -14.36 5.81 19.57
C SER A 259 -15.12 5.95 18.27
N ASP A 260 -15.30 7.18 17.81
CA ASP A 260 -15.77 7.50 16.46
C ASP A 260 -14.64 7.44 15.42
N GLU A 261 -13.37 7.36 15.88
CA GLU A 261 -12.18 7.31 15.03
C GLU A 261 -11.97 5.92 14.43
N TYR A 262 -12.20 5.77 13.13
CA TYR A 262 -12.13 4.47 12.45
C TYR A 262 -10.74 3.84 12.50
N MET A 263 -9.65 4.65 12.43
CA MET A 263 -8.29 4.11 12.55
C MET A 263 -8.02 3.55 13.94
N LEU A 264 -8.54 4.17 15.00
CA LEU A 264 -8.39 3.64 16.36
C LEU A 264 -9.20 2.36 16.57
N ARG A 265 -10.43 2.28 16.00
CA ARG A 265 -11.21 1.04 16.00
C ARG A 265 -10.46 -0.07 15.24
N LEU A 266 -9.84 0.24 14.09
CA LEU A 266 -9.02 -0.72 13.36
C LEU A 266 -7.86 -1.25 14.21
N GLN A 267 -7.15 -0.40 14.95
CA GLN A 267 -6.10 -0.83 15.88
C GLN A 267 -6.65 -1.74 16.99
N CYS A 268 -7.84 -1.42 17.54
CA CYS A 268 -8.49 -2.28 18.52
C CYS A 268 -8.84 -3.66 17.94
N LEU A 269 -9.37 -3.71 16.72
CA LEU A 269 -9.69 -4.96 16.01
C LEU A 269 -8.44 -5.82 15.83
N HIS A 270 -7.35 -5.26 15.30
CA HIS A 270 -6.09 -5.97 15.09
C HIS A 270 -5.49 -6.50 16.39
N LEU A 271 -5.51 -5.72 17.47
CA LEU A 271 -4.96 -6.16 18.73
C LEU A 271 -5.84 -7.21 19.42
N LEU A 272 -7.17 -7.14 19.31
CA LEU A 272 -8.10 -8.11 19.88
C LEU A 272 -8.00 -9.49 19.22
N GLU A 273 -7.56 -9.56 17.98
CA GLU A 273 -7.31 -10.82 17.27
C GLU A 273 -6.38 -11.77 18.04
N HIS A 274 -5.49 -11.21 18.87
CA HIS A 274 -4.55 -11.99 19.68
C HIS A 274 -5.10 -12.50 21.02
N TYR A 275 -6.38 -12.18 21.33
CA TYR A 275 -7.01 -12.59 22.59
C TYR A 275 -8.15 -13.60 22.36
N ASN A 276 -8.16 -14.64 23.17
CA ASN A 276 -9.19 -15.68 23.12
C ASN A 276 -10.15 -15.59 24.33
N ASP A 277 -10.71 -14.38 24.56
CA ASP A 277 -11.58 -14.09 25.70
C ASP A 277 -13.02 -13.66 25.30
N GLY A 278 -13.39 -13.85 24.03
CA GLY A 278 -14.70 -13.50 23.50
C GLY A 278 -14.90 -12.00 23.21
N ASN A 279 -13.94 -11.13 23.50
CA ASN A 279 -14.04 -9.71 23.15
C ASN A 279 -13.79 -9.48 21.66
N TYR A 280 -12.91 -10.26 21.04
CA TYR A 280 -12.71 -10.26 19.59
C TYR A 280 -13.99 -10.61 18.82
N GLU A 281 -14.69 -11.68 19.24
CA GLU A 281 -15.97 -12.08 18.63
C GLU A 281 -17.03 -10.95 18.71
N LYS A 282 -17.08 -10.22 19.82
CA LYS A 282 -18.01 -9.08 19.96
C LYS A 282 -17.68 -7.97 18.96
N VAL A 283 -16.37 -7.65 18.82
CA VAL A 283 -15.91 -6.61 17.90
C VAL A 283 -16.12 -7.04 16.44
N LEU A 284 -15.91 -8.31 16.09
CA LEU A 284 -16.23 -8.82 14.74
C LEU A 284 -17.72 -8.67 14.42
N LYS A 285 -18.61 -9.01 15.35
CA LYS A 285 -20.06 -8.87 15.15
C LYS A 285 -20.48 -7.42 14.98
N ASP A 286 -19.92 -6.50 15.74
CA ASP A 286 -20.17 -5.08 15.60
C ASP A 286 -19.57 -4.52 14.30
N GLY A 287 -18.38 -5.04 13.90
CA GLY A 287 -17.59 -4.56 12.77
C GLY A 287 -18.18 -4.83 11.40
N VAL A 288 -19.07 -5.82 11.25
CA VAL A 288 -19.73 -6.10 9.94
C VAL A 288 -20.57 -4.92 9.44
N ASP A 289 -21.02 -4.05 10.32
CA ASP A 289 -21.80 -2.85 10.02
C ASP A 289 -21.02 -1.55 10.23
N ASP A 290 -19.68 -1.62 10.44
CA ASP A 290 -18.84 -0.43 10.66
C ASP A 290 -18.86 0.49 9.42
N PRO A 291 -18.93 1.83 9.59
CA PRO A 291 -18.89 2.76 8.46
C PRO A 291 -17.59 2.65 7.64
N TYR A 292 -16.48 2.21 8.22
CA TYR A 292 -15.22 2.04 7.52
C TYR A 292 -15.14 0.68 6.81
N GLU A 293 -15.03 0.70 5.48
CA GLU A 293 -15.06 -0.51 4.63
C GLU A 293 -14.00 -1.55 5.02
N PHE A 294 -12.79 -1.12 5.36
CA PHE A 294 -11.71 -2.02 5.74
C PHE A 294 -12.05 -2.84 6.98
N ILE A 295 -12.68 -2.23 7.99
CA ILE A 295 -13.18 -2.93 9.19
C ILE A 295 -14.27 -3.92 8.80
N ARG A 296 -15.27 -3.52 7.99
CA ARG A 296 -16.33 -4.43 7.53
C ARG A 296 -15.77 -5.67 6.86
N ARG A 297 -14.82 -5.48 5.92
CA ARG A 297 -14.18 -6.57 5.19
C ARG A 297 -13.39 -7.52 6.11
N LYS A 298 -12.71 -6.98 7.10
CA LYS A 298 -11.98 -7.79 8.09
C LYS A 298 -12.91 -8.53 9.07
N SER A 299 -14.12 -8.04 9.27
CA SER A 299 -15.09 -8.59 10.20
C SER A 299 -16.02 -9.64 9.58
N ALA A 300 -16.08 -9.73 8.25
CA ALA A 300 -16.89 -10.68 7.48
C ALA A 300 -16.15 -11.99 7.19
#